data_9d63e08061f62cce4474ad0df0ccc0dd
#
_entry.id   9d63e08061f62cce4474ad0df0ccc0dd
#
_cell.length_a   1.000
_cell.length_b   1.000
_cell.length_c   1.000
_cell.angle_alpha   90.00
_cell.angle_beta   90.00
_cell.angle_gamma   90.00
#
_symmetry.space_group_name_H-M   'P 1'
#
loop_
_entity.id
_entity.type
_entity.pdbx_description
1 polymer ?
#
loop_
_entity_poly.entity_id
_entity_poly.type
_entity_poly.pdbx_seq_one_letter_code
_entity_poly.pdbx_strand_id
1 'polypeptide(L)'
;TAQLWVRDDAVKSIADLKGKQIATTTGTTAHVFLDRALRSARLDPTKDVQIVNQRMAEAVTSFVSGAVPAVALWVPFDVTVKQKVANARKIVDASAFFPEAAIMGGWAARNDFYDANKPALASLIAAWTEVNDAMLANFDAAAETLQKTQYKQVPLADFKESMKFSKYYTSAEWRKLYQDGTATKWLQQVTDFFAVAGNIASPVPASKYFDPQLFLQTVKA
;
A
#
# COMPACT_ATOMS: atom_id res chain seq x y z
N THR A 1 4.08 1.57 2.62
CA THR A 1 4.10 0.43 1.70
C THR A 1 4.18 -0.88 2.48
N ALA A 2 3.71 -1.98 1.90
CA ALA A 2 3.71 -3.28 2.56
C ALA A 2 5.09 -3.93 2.56
N GLN A 3 5.41 -4.65 3.63
CA GLN A 3 6.70 -5.30 3.86
C GLN A 3 6.50 -6.68 4.50
N LEU A 4 7.35 -7.63 4.19
CA LEU A 4 7.38 -8.97 4.79
C LEU A 4 8.62 -9.12 5.67
N TRP A 5 8.38 -9.35 6.95
CA TRP A 5 9.40 -9.47 7.98
C TRP A 5 9.43 -10.87 8.57
N VAL A 6 10.61 -11.35 8.89
CA VAL A 6 10.88 -12.64 9.53
C VAL A 6 11.81 -12.46 10.71
N ARG A 7 11.70 -13.34 11.71
CA ARG A 7 12.56 -13.37 12.90
C ARG A 7 13.46 -14.61 12.99
N ASP A 8 13.16 -15.62 12.15
CA ASP A 8 13.91 -16.87 12.11
C ASP A 8 15.06 -16.74 11.10
N ASP A 9 16.30 -16.93 11.56
CA ASP A 9 17.49 -16.86 10.72
C ASP A 9 17.55 -17.96 9.65
N ALA A 10 16.79 -19.04 9.80
CA ALA A 10 16.65 -20.07 8.78
C ALA A 10 15.84 -19.61 7.57
N VAL A 11 14.98 -18.61 7.71
CA VAL A 11 14.18 -18.06 6.61
C VAL A 11 15.03 -17.06 5.83
N LYS A 12 15.63 -17.46 4.72
CA LYS A 12 16.48 -16.61 3.88
C LYS A 12 15.72 -15.99 2.70
N SER A 13 14.65 -16.63 2.26
CA SER A 13 13.85 -16.28 1.10
C SER A 13 12.36 -16.45 1.35
N ILE A 14 11.52 -15.98 0.44
CA ILE A 14 10.07 -16.20 0.50
C ILE A 14 9.75 -17.71 0.44
N ALA A 15 10.51 -18.49 -0.32
CA ALA A 15 10.29 -19.93 -0.46
C ALA A 15 10.43 -20.69 0.88
N ASP A 16 11.26 -20.21 1.80
CA ASP A 16 11.48 -20.82 3.12
C ASP A 16 10.29 -20.62 4.07
N LEU A 17 9.29 -19.84 3.65
CA LEU A 17 8.04 -19.68 4.41
C LEU A 17 7.07 -20.85 4.23
N LYS A 18 7.38 -21.84 3.38
CA LYS A 18 6.54 -23.03 3.23
C LYS A 18 6.31 -23.72 4.58
N GLY A 19 5.04 -24.00 4.88
CA GLY A 19 4.60 -24.59 6.15
C GLY A 19 4.59 -23.64 7.36
N LYS A 20 4.96 -22.37 7.20
CA LYS A 20 5.05 -21.41 8.30
C LYS A 20 3.77 -20.56 8.43
N GLN A 21 3.61 -20.01 9.65
CA GLN A 21 2.57 -19.03 9.96
C GLN A 21 3.03 -17.64 9.58
N ILE A 22 2.14 -16.86 8.98
CA ILE A 22 2.38 -15.46 8.61
C ILE A 22 1.21 -14.63 9.09
N ALA A 23 1.44 -13.73 10.05
CA ALA A 23 0.39 -12.82 10.50
C ALA A 23 0.23 -11.64 9.54
N THR A 24 -1.00 -11.26 9.28
CA THR A 24 -1.36 -10.05 8.52
C THR A 24 -2.83 -9.70 8.73
N THR A 25 -3.26 -8.54 8.24
CA THR A 25 -4.68 -8.19 8.15
C THR A 25 -5.20 -8.57 6.77
N THR A 26 -6.05 -9.58 6.69
CA THR A 26 -6.65 -9.99 5.42
C THR A 26 -7.61 -8.93 4.88
N GLY A 27 -7.81 -8.88 3.55
CA GLY A 27 -8.63 -7.87 2.92
C GLY A 27 -7.98 -6.48 2.83
N THR A 28 -6.66 -6.38 3.03
CA THR A 28 -5.91 -5.12 3.00
C THR A 28 -4.77 -5.14 1.99
N THR A 29 -4.08 -4.02 1.85
CA THR A 29 -2.89 -3.89 0.99
C THR A 29 -1.77 -4.85 1.38
N ALA A 30 -1.60 -5.15 2.66
CA ALA A 30 -0.62 -6.14 3.12
C ALA A 30 -0.98 -7.55 2.65
N HIS A 31 -2.28 -7.88 2.58
CA HIS A 31 -2.73 -9.17 2.06
C HIS A 31 -2.49 -9.30 0.56
N VAL A 32 -2.82 -8.26 -0.24
CA VAL A 32 -2.52 -8.23 -1.68
C VAL A 32 -1.02 -8.43 -1.94
N PHE A 33 -0.20 -7.70 -1.21
CA PHE A 33 1.25 -7.83 -1.29
C PHE A 33 1.73 -9.24 -0.91
N LEU A 34 1.26 -9.78 0.21
CA LEU A 34 1.66 -11.12 0.68
C LEU A 34 1.29 -12.21 -0.33
N ASP A 35 0.08 -12.18 -0.88
CA ASP A 35 -0.33 -13.12 -1.93
C ASP A 35 0.62 -13.06 -3.12
N ARG A 36 0.93 -11.86 -3.60
CA ARG A 36 1.86 -11.68 -4.73
C ARG A 36 3.26 -12.18 -4.40
N ALA A 37 3.76 -11.88 -3.20
CA ALA A 37 5.07 -12.33 -2.75
C ALA A 37 5.15 -13.86 -2.68
N LEU A 38 4.16 -14.53 -2.10
CA LEU A 38 4.12 -15.99 -2.02
C LEU A 38 4.06 -16.64 -3.41
N ARG A 39 3.18 -16.14 -4.29
CA ARG A 39 3.07 -16.67 -5.67
C ARG A 39 4.33 -16.45 -6.49
N SER A 40 5.07 -15.37 -6.29
CA SER A 40 6.36 -15.15 -6.97
C SER A 40 7.39 -16.24 -6.62
N ALA A 41 7.30 -16.79 -5.42
CA ALA A 41 8.10 -17.93 -4.95
C ALA A 41 7.43 -19.30 -5.24
N ARG A 42 6.36 -19.34 -6.04
CA ARG A 42 5.59 -20.56 -6.38
C ARG A 42 4.92 -21.21 -5.16
N LEU A 43 4.62 -20.43 -4.13
CA LEU A 43 3.83 -20.87 -2.99
C LEU A 43 2.35 -20.51 -3.19
N ASP A 44 1.47 -21.46 -2.92
CA ASP A 44 0.03 -21.22 -2.86
C ASP A 44 -0.32 -20.64 -1.47
N PRO A 45 -0.83 -19.39 -1.38
CA PRO A 45 -1.16 -18.76 -0.11
C PRO A 45 -2.18 -19.53 0.73
N THR A 46 -2.98 -20.39 0.10
CA THR A 46 -4.06 -21.15 0.77
C THR A 46 -3.65 -22.55 1.20
N LYS A 47 -2.51 -23.06 0.70
CA LYS A 47 -2.07 -24.46 0.92
C LYS A 47 -0.67 -24.56 1.52
N ASP A 48 0.24 -23.68 1.08
CA ASP A 48 1.66 -23.82 1.42
C ASP A 48 2.06 -23.02 2.65
N VAL A 49 1.23 -22.12 3.15
CA VAL A 49 1.46 -21.31 4.35
C VAL A 49 0.17 -21.22 5.19
N GLN A 50 0.29 -20.82 6.44
CA GLN A 50 -0.87 -20.51 7.28
C GLN A 50 -0.95 -18.99 7.50
N ILE A 51 -1.89 -18.33 6.84
CA ILE A 51 -2.16 -16.91 7.05
C ILE A 51 -2.98 -16.73 8.34
N VAL A 52 -2.42 -16.03 9.31
CA VAL A 52 -3.07 -15.69 10.58
C VAL A 52 -3.67 -14.30 10.45
N ASN A 53 -5.01 -14.24 10.30
CA ASN A 53 -5.72 -12.97 10.17
C ASN A 53 -5.85 -12.27 11.53
N GLN A 54 -5.23 -11.11 11.68
CA GLN A 54 -5.26 -10.26 12.88
C GLN A 54 -5.32 -8.80 12.46
N ARG A 55 -5.80 -7.90 13.34
CA ARG A 55 -5.59 -6.47 13.16
C ARG A 55 -4.10 -6.17 13.13
N MET A 56 -3.66 -5.18 12.36
CA MET A 56 -2.23 -4.97 12.14
C MET A 56 -1.42 -4.80 13.44
N ALA A 57 -1.95 -4.05 14.40
CA ALA A 57 -1.28 -3.90 15.69
C ALA A 57 -1.13 -5.23 16.46
N GLU A 58 -2.14 -6.11 16.35
CA GLU A 58 -2.12 -7.46 16.95
C GLU A 58 -1.14 -8.38 16.20
N ALA A 59 -1.11 -8.32 14.86
CA ALA A 59 -0.19 -9.07 14.03
C ALA A 59 1.28 -8.72 14.37
N VAL A 60 1.56 -7.44 14.53
CA VAL A 60 2.88 -6.97 14.96
C VAL A 60 3.21 -7.44 16.39
N THR A 61 2.24 -7.39 17.30
CA THR A 61 2.43 -7.90 18.68
C THR A 61 2.72 -9.42 18.69
N SER A 62 1.99 -10.19 17.89
CA SER A 62 2.22 -11.64 17.73
C SER A 62 3.60 -11.94 17.16
N PHE A 63 4.08 -11.15 16.23
CA PHE A 63 5.43 -11.27 15.69
C PHE A 63 6.49 -10.87 16.73
N VAL A 64 6.32 -9.76 17.42
CA VAL A 64 7.24 -9.28 18.46
C VAL A 64 7.38 -10.29 19.62
N SER A 65 6.27 -10.88 20.07
CA SER A 65 6.25 -11.89 21.13
C SER A 65 6.82 -13.26 20.69
N GLY A 66 6.95 -13.52 19.38
CA GLY A 66 7.38 -14.79 18.84
C GLY A 66 6.28 -15.82 18.63
N ALA A 67 5.02 -15.43 18.79
CA ALA A 67 3.88 -16.30 18.51
C ALA A 67 3.79 -16.70 17.03
N VAL A 68 4.28 -15.84 16.13
CA VAL A 68 4.41 -16.15 14.69
C VAL A 68 5.82 -15.83 14.19
N PRO A 69 6.38 -16.64 13.26
CA PRO A 69 7.74 -16.43 12.74
C PRO A 69 7.83 -15.35 11.66
N ALA A 70 6.71 -14.95 11.06
CA ALA A 70 6.66 -13.96 9.99
C ALA A 70 5.45 -13.04 10.11
N VAL A 71 5.59 -11.81 9.60
CA VAL A 71 4.50 -10.82 9.53
C VAL A 71 4.57 -10.05 8.22
N ALA A 72 3.43 -9.90 7.54
CA ALA A 72 3.26 -8.96 6.46
C ALA A 72 2.51 -7.73 6.99
N LEU A 73 3.18 -6.58 6.95
CA LEU A 73 2.73 -5.33 7.57
C LEU A 73 2.88 -4.15 6.61
N TRP A 74 2.32 -3.01 6.97
CA TRP A 74 2.60 -1.73 6.30
C TRP A 74 3.26 -0.73 7.25
N VAL A 75 3.97 0.25 6.66
CA VAL A 75 4.59 1.34 7.42
C VAL A 75 3.50 2.20 8.08
N PRO A 76 3.71 2.71 9.32
CA PRO A 76 4.97 2.72 10.06
C PRO A 76 5.13 1.56 11.09
N PHE A 77 4.40 0.46 10.97
CA PHE A 77 4.50 -0.66 11.92
C PHE A 77 5.88 -1.36 11.92
N ASP A 78 6.64 -1.22 10.84
CA ASP A 78 8.02 -1.70 10.74
C ASP A 78 8.95 -1.04 11.77
N VAL A 79 8.68 0.19 12.19
CA VAL A 79 9.44 0.87 13.26
C VAL A 79 9.37 0.09 14.56
N THR A 80 8.18 -0.38 14.95
CA THR A 80 7.99 -1.21 16.14
C THR A 80 8.77 -2.53 16.04
N VAL A 81 8.75 -3.16 14.88
CA VAL A 81 9.48 -4.42 14.64
C VAL A 81 10.98 -4.19 14.78
N LYS A 82 11.55 -3.18 14.14
CA LYS A 82 12.98 -2.81 14.22
C LYS A 82 13.43 -2.53 15.64
N GLN A 83 12.59 -1.83 16.42
CA GLN A 83 12.92 -1.45 17.79
C GLN A 83 12.86 -2.63 18.78
N LYS A 84 11.94 -3.58 18.56
CA LYS A 84 11.63 -4.63 19.54
C LYS A 84 12.19 -6.01 19.21
N VAL A 85 12.60 -6.26 17.97
CA VAL A 85 13.11 -7.56 17.53
C VAL A 85 14.45 -7.36 16.82
N ALA A 86 15.55 -7.47 17.57
CA ALA A 86 16.89 -7.15 17.07
C ALA A 86 17.33 -7.98 15.85
N ASN A 87 16.89 -9.24 15.75
CA ASN A 87 17.19 -10.14 14.63
C ASN A 87 16.10 -10.16 13.54
N ALA A 88 15.09 -9.28 13.62
CA ALA A 88 14.09 -9.20 12.57
C ALA A 88 14.71 -8.69 11.27
N ARG A 89 14.33 -9.32 10.16
CA ARG A 89 14.78 -8.95 8.83
C ARG A 89 13.60 -8.76 7.88
N LYS A 90 13.64 -7.67 7.11
CA LYS A 90 12.77 -7.48 5.96
C LYS A 90 13.31 -8.33 4.80
N ILE A 91 12.55 -9.30 4.32
CA ILE A 91 12.97 -10.16 3.20
C ILE A 91 12.50 -9.62 1.84
N VAL A 92 11.41 -8.87 1.81
CA VAL A 92 10.88 -8.23 0.60
C VAL A 92 9.91 -7.11 0.97
N ASP A 93 9.73 -6.16 0.08
CA ASP A 93 8.67 -5.16 0.16
C ASP A 93 7.92 -5.04 -1.18
N ALA A 94 6.82 -4.28 -1.18
CA ALA A 94 5.92 -4.19 -2.31
C ALA A 94 6.55 -3.56 -3.56
N SER A 95 7.67 -2.83 -3.43
CA SER A 95 8.35 -2.24 -4.59
C SER A 95 8.93 -3.29 -5.55
N ALA A 96 9.25 -4.48 -5.02
CA ALA A 96 9.74 -5.60 -5.83
C ALA A 96 8.69 -6.14 -6.83
N PHE A 97 7.42 -5.79 -6.63
CA PHE A 97 6.29 -6.28 -7.45
C PHE A 97 5.59 -5.16 -8.23
N PHE A 98 6.22 -4.01 -8.35
CA PHE A 98 5.70 -2.91 -9.16
C PHE A 98 5.99 -3.21 -10.65
N PRO A 99 5.04 -2.97 -11.59
CA PRO A 99 3.68 -2.41 -11.37
C PRO A 99 2.57 -3.45 -11.10
N GLU A 100 2.88 -4.75 -11.08
CA GLU A 100 1.88 -5.83 -11.02
C GLU A 100 1.10 -5.87 -9.70
N ALA A 101 1.67 -5.32 -8.63
CA ALA A 101 1.01 -5.16 -7.33
C ALA A 101 0.87 -3.69 -6.92
N ALA A 102 0.70 -2.80 -7.90
CA ALA A 102 0.49 -1.39 -7.61
C ALA A 102 -0.83 -1.17 -6.87
N ILE A 103 -0.75 -0.52 -5.73
CA ILE A 103 -1.91 -0.11 -4.93
C ILE A 103 -1.92 1.40 -4.89
N MET A 104 -2.97 1.98 -5.46
CA MET A 104 -3.15 3.42 -5.49
C MET A 104 -3.86 3.91 -4.24
N GLY A 105 -3.34 4.96 -3.63
CA GLY A 105 -4.13 5.82 -2.74
C GLY A 105 -5.02 6.74 -3.55
N GLY A 106 -6.19 7.10 -3.02
CA GLY A 106 -7.10 7.98 -3.74
C GLY A 106 -8.27 8.47 -2.88
N TRP A 107 -9.08 9.30 -3.47
CA TRP A 107 -10.32 9.81 -2.91
C TRP A 107 -11.49 8.99 -3.40
N ALA A 108 -12.44 8.72 -2.53
CA ALA A 108 -13.71 8.11 -2.87
C ALA A 108 -14.84 9.03 -2.44
N ALA A 109 -15.83 9.21 -3.31
CA ALA A 109 -17.03 9.95 -3.03
C ALA A 109 -18.26 9.08 -3.32
N ARG A 110 -19.33 9.28 -2.57
CA ARG A 110 -20.62 8.68 -2.93
C ARG A 110 -21.13 9.33 -4.22
N ASN A 111 -21.80 8.55 -5.05
CA ASN A 111 -22.26 9.02 -6.37
C ASN A 111 -23.16 10.25 -6.28
N ASP A 112 -24.11 10.28 -5.35
CA ASP A 112 -25.00 11.42 -5.13
C ASP A 112 -24.24 12.70 -4.73
N PHE A 113 -23.21 12.56 -3.86
CA PHE A 113 -22.36 13.67 -3.48
C PHE A 113 -21.48 14.13 -4.65
N TYR A 114 -20.91 13.18 -5.40
CA TYR A 114 -20.07 13.48 -6.56
C TYR A 114 -20.85 14.29 -7.60
N ASP A 115 -22.05 13.84 -7.95
CA ASP A 115 -22.87 14.51 -8.98
C ASP A 115 -23.31 15.92 -8.56
N ALA A 116 -23.64 16.10 -7.28
CA ALA A 116 -24.09 17.40 -6.74
C ALA A 116 -22.94 18.39 -6.50
N ASN A 117 -21.67 17.94 -6.38
CA ASN A 117 -20.57 18.76 -5.87
C ASN A 117 -19.33 18.77 -6.79
N LYS A 118 -19.49 18.51 -8.09
CA LYS A 118 -18.37 18.51 -9.05
C LYS A 118 -17.47 19.75 -8.98
N PRO A 119 -17.98 20.99 -8.87
CA PRO A 119 -17.12 22.17 -8.75
C PRO A 119 -16.22 22.15 -7.47
N ALA A 120 -16.80 21.75 -6.34
CA ALA A 120 -16.03 21.65 -5.08
C ALA A 120 -14.96 20.53 -5.15
N LEU A 121 -15.31 19.40 -5.77
CA LEU A 121 -14.36 18.30 -5.99
C LEU A 121 -13.24 18.69 -6.96
N ALA A 122 -13.55 19.47 -8.00
CA ALA A 122 -12.53 20.03 -8.89
C ALA A 122 -11.57 20.95 -8.13
N SER A 123 -12.09 21.83 -7.25
CA SER A 123 -11.25 22.67 -6.40
C SER A 123 -10.38 21.86 -5.44
N LEU A 124 -10.90 20.77 -4.87
CA LEU A 124 -10.13 19.86 -4.04
C LEU A 124 -9.01 19.18 -4.84
N ILE A 125 -9.30 18.70 -6.04
CA ILE A 125 -8.29 18.07 -6.94
C ILE A 125 -7.21 19.09 -7.29
N ALA A 126 -7.56 20.33 -7.63
CA ALA A 126 -6.61 21.37 -7.96
C ALA A 126 -5.67 21.66 -6.76
N ALA A 127 -6.23 21.90 -5.57
CA ALA A 127 -5.44 22.13 -4.37
C ALA A 127 -4.56 20.94 -4.00
N TRP A 128 -5.09 19.72 -4.10
CA TRP A 128 -4.32 18.49 -3.83
C TRP A 128 -3.12 18.35 -4.78
N THR A 129 -3.31 18.56 -6.08
CA THR A 129 -2.25 18.42 -7.07
C THR A 129 -1.20 19.51 -6.93
N GLU A 130 -1.58 20.75 -6.61
CA GLU A 130 -0.65 21.84 -6.30
C GLU A 130 0.22 21.51 -5.09
N VAL A 131 -0.37 21.05 -4.00
CA VAL A 131 0.38 20.65 -2.79
C VAL A 131 1.27 19.44 -3.06
N ASN A 132 0.78 18.45 -3.82
CA ASN A 132 1.58 17.30 -4.21
C ASN A 132 2.83 17.71 -5.01
N ASP A 133 2.68 18.57 -5.99
CA ASP A 133 3.79 19.01 -6.83
C ASP A 133 4.78 19.88 -6.03
N ALA A 134 4.28 20.74 -5.13
CA ALA A 134 5.12 21.50 -4.21
C ALA A 134 5.90 20.58 -3.24
N MET A 135 5.26 19.52 -2.73
CA MET A 135 5.91 18.50 -1.92
C MET A 135 7.03 17.79 -2.67
N LEU A 136 6.77 17.40 -3.92
CA LEU A 136 7.77 16.72 -4.76
C LEU A 136 8.92 17.61 -5.15
N ALA A 137 8.69 18.89 -5.36
CA ALA A 137 9.72 19.88 -5.65
C ALA A 137 10.68 20.09 -4.46
N ASN A 138 10.23 19.88 -3.22
CA ASN A 138 11.06 20.02 -2.02
C ASN A 138 10.71 18.93 -0.98
N PHE A 139 10.98 17.69 -1.35
CA PHE A 139 10.56 16.50 -0.62
C PHE A 139 11.06 16.46 0.82
N ASP A 140 12.32 16.83 1.06
CA ASP A 140 12.91 16.82 2.40
C ASP A 140 12.25 17.83 3.35
N ALA A 141 12.02 19.06 2.90
CA ALA A 141 11.36 20.08 3.71
C ALA A 141 9.89 19.72 3.97
N ALA A 142 9.21 19.15 2.99
CA ALA A 142 7.84 18.65 3.17
C ALA A 142 7.79 17.49 4.19
N ALA A 143 8.72 16.54 4.11
CA ALA A 143 8.83 15.44 5.07
C ALA A 143 9.06 15.96 6.50
N GLU A 144 9.93 16.95 6.69
CA GLU A 144 10.17 17.57 7.99
C GLU A 144 8.93 18.28 8.53
N THR A 145 8.21 19.00 7.68
CA THR A 145 6.98 19.70 8.07
C THR A 145 5.90 18.70 8.48
N LEU A 146 5.69 17.65 7.70
CA LEU A 146 4.72 16.60 8.02
C LEU A 146 5.09 15.86 9.31
N GLN A 147 6.34 15.50 9.49
CA GLN A 147 6.80 14.83 10.71
C GLN A 147 6.55 15.72 11.95
N LYS A 148 6.94 16.99 11.90
CA LYS A 148 6.77 17.94 13.01
C LYS A 148 5.31 18.23 13.36
N THR A 149 4.40 18.15 12.39
CA THR A 149 2.98 18.52 12.58
C THR A 149 2.07 17.32 12.82
N GLN A 150 2.23 16.23 12.06
CA GLN A 150 1.30 15.11 12.03
C GLN A 150 1.90 13.81 12.60
N TYR A 151 3.20 13.61 12.49
CA TYR A 151 3.88 12.35 12.83
C TYR A 151 4.93 12.53 13.93
N LYS A 152 4.67 13.37 14.90
CA LYS A 152 5.59 13.76 15.99
C LYS A 152 6.19 12.58 16.76
N GLN A 153 5.44 11.48 16.86
CA GLN A 153 5.85 10.25 17.55
C GLN A 153 6.82 9.38 16.74
N VAL A 154 7.00 9.66 15.43
CA VAL A 154 7.91 8.90 14.57
C VAL A 154 9.22 9.70 14.43
N PRO A 155 10.40 9.09 14.67
CA PRO A 155 11.67 9.77 14.42
C PRO A 155 11.77 10.23 12.96
N LEU A 156 12.33 11.43 12.73
CA LEU A 156 12.38 12.03 11.40
C LEU A 156 13.08 11.13 10.36
N ALA A 157 14.16 10.45 10.77
CA ALA A 157 14.89 9.54 9.90
C ALA A 157 14.00 8.36 9.43
N ASP A 158 13.26 7.75 10.36
CA ASP A 158 12.35 6.65 10.07
C ASP A 158 11.16 7.12 9.21
N PHE A 159 10.66 8.34 9.47
CA PHE A 159 9.61 8.94 8.66
C PHE A 159 10.06 9.18 7.21
N LYS A 160 11.22 9.82 7.01
CA LYS A 160 11.81 10.02 5.68
C LYS A 160 12.06 8.68 4.96
N GLU A 161 12.56 7.67 5.68
CA GLU A 161 12.75 6.34 5.12
C GLU A 161 11.42 5.70 4.70
N SER A 162 10.39 5.83 5.53
CA SER A 162 9.05 5.27 5.21
C SER A 162 8.43 5.90 3.97
N MET A 163 8.65 7.18 3.73
CA MET A 163 8.16 7.87 2.54
C MET A 163 8.79 7.34 1.24
N LYS A 164 10.03 6.86 1.26
CA LYS A 164 10.71 6.29 0.08
C LYS A 164 10.07 5.00 -0.44
N PHE A 165 9.29 4.31 0.38
CA PHE A 165 8.57 3.10 -0.04
C PHE A 165 7.32 3.38 -0.87
N SER A 166 6.91 4.63 -0.99
CA SER A 166 5.81 5.03 -1.86
C SER A 166 6.36 5.67 -3.14
N LYS A 167 5.77 5.34 -4.27
CA LYS A 167 6.07 6.02 -5.52
C LYS A 167 5.12 7.20 -5.67
N TYR A 168 5.68 8.37 -5.70
CA TYR A 168 4.95 9.60 -5.93
C TYR A 168 5.08 10.03 -7.39
N TYR A 169 4.05 10.65 -7.91
CA TYR A 169 4.01 11.18 -9.26
C TYR A 169 3.58 12.64 -9.22
N THR A 170 4.15 13.45 -10.08
CA THR A 170 3.68 14.80 -10.32
C THR A 170 2.28 14.80 -10.94
N SER A 171 1.60 15.93 -10.89
CA SER A 171 0.29 16.10 -11.54
C SER A 171 0.36 15.79 -13.04
N ALA A 172 1.44 16.17 -13.72
CA ALA A 172 1.67 15.88 -15.14
C ALA A 172 1.85 14.38 -15.41
N GLU A 173 2.58 13.66 -14.53
CA GLU A 173 2.73 12.21 -14.64
C GLU A 173 1.41 11.49 -14.37
N TRP A 174 0.65 11.90 -13.34
CA TRP A 174 -0.68 11.36 -13.08
C TRP A 174 -1.62 11.57 -14.26
N ARG A 175 -1.54 12.75 -14.90
CA ARG A 175 -2.34 13.03 -16.10
C ARG A 175 -2.08 12.00 -17.21
N LYS A 176 -0.82 11.63 -17.47
CA LYS A 176 -0.46 10.58 -18.43
C LYS A 176 -1.06 9.24 -18.05
N LEU A 177 -0.86 8.82 -16.79
CA LEU A 177 -1.35 7.54 -16.28
C LEU A 177 -2.89 7.42 -16.33
N TYR A 178 -3.59 8.54 -16.25
CA TYR A 178 -5.05 8.58 -16.41
C TYR A 178 -5.46 8.55 -17.87
N GLN A 179 -4.74 9.28 -18.74
CA GLN A 179 -5.03 9.33 -20.16
C GLN A 179 -4.79 8.01 -20.89
N ASP A 180 -3.71 7.30 -20.56
CA ASP A 180 -3.34 6.04 -21.20
C ASP A 180 -4.02 4.80 -20.57
N GLY A 181 -4.83 5.00 -19.53
CA GLY A 181 -5.56 3.94 -18.84
C GLY A 181 -4.75 3.12 -17.85
N THR A 182 -3.48 3.46 -17.62
CA THR A 182 -2.61 2.72 -16.67
C THR A 182 -3.20 2.73 -15.26
N ALA A 183 -3.69 3.87 -14.77
CA ALA A 183 -4.32 3.97 -13.46
C ALA A 183 -5.56 3.07 -13.34
N THR A 184 -6.41 3.04 -14.36
CA THR A 184 -7.57 2.14 -14.43
C THR A 184 -7.16 0.68 -14.38
N LYS A 185 -6.09 0.31 -15.09
CA LYS A 185 -5.54 -1.05 -15.09
C LYS A 185 -5.02 -1.47 -13.72
N TRP A 186 -4.33 -0.58 -12.99
CA TRP A 186 -3.88 -0.86 -11.62
C TRP A 186 -5.05 -1.09 -10.67
N LEU A 187 -6.11 -0.30 -10.77
CA LEU A 187 -7.33 -0.52 -9.98
C LEU A 187 -8.03 -1.83 -10.34
N GLN A 188 -8.05 -2.20 -11.63
CA GLN A 188 -8.59 -3.49 -12.06
C GLN A 188 -7.84 -4.66 -11.44
N GLN A 189 -6.52 -4.63 -11.40
CA GLN A 189 -5.71 -5.67 -10.75
C GLN A 189 -6.08 -5.87 -9.27
N VAL A 190 -6.36 -4.78 -8.55
CA VAL A 190 -6.82 -4.84 -7.16
C VAL A 190 -8.22 -5.45 -7.07
N THR A 191 -9.13 -5.07 -7.97
CA THR A 191 -10.48 -5.67 -8.06
C THR A 191 -10.41 -7.17 -8.29
N ASP A 192 -9.60 -7.60 -9.25
CA ASP A 192 -9.43 -9.00 -9.62
C ASP A 192 -8.88 -9.82 -8.45
N PHE A 193 -7.92 -9.26 -7.72
CA PHE A 193 -7.42 -9.91 -6.50
C PHE A 193 -8.52 -10.13 -5.48
N PHE A 194 -9.29 -9.10 -5.13
CA PHE A 194 -10.35 -9.22 -4.12
C PHE A 194 -11.54 -10.08 -4.57
N ALA A 195 -11.78 -10.17 -5.86
CA ALA A 195 -12.75 -11.09 -6.42
C ALA A 195 -12.31 -12.55 -6.19
N VAL A 196 -11.06 -12.88 -6.50
CA VAL A 196 -10.49 -14.23 -6.29
C VAL A 196 -10.35 -14.57 -4.81
N ALA A 197 -9.97 -13.60 -3.98
CA ALA A 197 -9.87 -13.78 -2.53
C ALA A 197 -11.24 -13.91 -1.82
N GLY A 198 -12.36 -13.79 -2.56
CA GLY A 198 -13.72 -13.93 -2.03
C GLY A 198 -14.20 -12.75 -1.20
N ASN A 199 -13.48 -11.61 -1.23
CA ASN A 199 -13.86 -10.41 -0.47
C ASN A 199 -14.90 -9.55 -1.19
N ILE A 200 -15.06 -9.74 -2.52
CA ILE A 200 -16.06 -9.06 -3.35
C ILE A 200 -16.91 -10.11 -4.05
N ALA A 201 -18.17 -10.24 -3.65
CA ALA A 201 -19.08 -11.23 -4.21
C ALA A 201 -19.51 -10.92 -5.66
N SER A 202 -19.60 -9.64 -6.01
CA SER A 202 -20.01 -9.18 -7.34
C SER A 202 -19.08 -8.07 -7.80
N PRO A 203 -17.88 -8.41 -8.28
CA PRO A 203 -16.90 -7.42 -8.73
C PRO A 203 -17.41 -6.68 -9.97
N VAL A 204 -17.19 -5.37 -9.99
CA VAL A 204 -17.46 -4.54 -11.18
C VAL A 204 -16.12 -4.09 -11.79
N PRO A 205 -16.06 -3.88 -13.11
CA PRO A 205 -14.84 -3.37 -13.75
C PRO A 205 -14.42 -2.02 -13.16
N ALA A 206 -13.12 -1.78 -13.05
CA ALA A 206 -12.58 -0.52 -12.52
C ALA A 206 -13.14 0.72 -13.24
N SER A 207 -13.41 0.62 -14.54
CA SER A 207 -14.04 1.68 -15.35
C SER A 207 -15.46 2.09 -14.90
N LYS A 208 -16.09 1.32 -14.00
CA LYS A 208 -17.42 1.64 -13.47
C LYS A 208 -17.40 2.46 -12.19
N TYR A 209 -16.30 2.40 -11.42
CA TYR A 209 -16.16 3.14 -10.17
C TYR A 209 -15.03 4.15 -10.18
N PHE A 210 -14.15 4.12 -11.18
CA PHE A 210 -13.08 5.09 -11.36
C PHE A 210 -13.39 6.01 -12.54
N ASP A 211 -13.59 7.30 -12.23
CA ASP A 211 -13.78 8.35 -13.24
C ASP A 211 -12.56 9.27 -13.29
N PRO A 212 -11.70 9.17 -14.32
CA PRO A 212 -10.57 10.08 -14.49
C PRO A 212 -10.97 11.46 -15.06
N GLN A 213 -12.21 11.65 -15.54
CA GLN A 213 -12.58 12.82 -16.33
C GLN A 213 -12.50 14.11 -15.52
N LEU A 214 -12.99 14.10 -14.28
CA LEU A 214 -12.94 15.29 -13.45
C LEU A 214 -11.50 15.74 -13.19
N PHE A 215 -10.60 14.80 -12.95
CA PHE A 215 -9.17 15.08 -12.81
C PHE A 215 -8.59 15.66 -14.11
N LEU A 216 -8.84 15.02 -15.26
CA LEU A 216 -8.31 15.42 -16.56
C LEU A 216 -8.81 16.80 -17.03
N GLN A 217 -10.02 17.19 -16.63
CA GLN A 217 -10.59 18.51 -16.88
C GLN A 217 -10.01 19.59 -15.97
N THR A 218 -9.65 19.21 -14.73
CA THR A 218 -9.18 20.14 -13.69
C THR A 218 -7.68 20.38 -13.81
N VAL A 219 -6.89 19.31 -13.95
CA VAL A 219 -5.42 19.35 -14.02
C VAL A 219 -5.01 19.50 -15.48
N LYS A 220 -4.60 20.71 -15.84
CA LYS A 220 -4.08 21.01 -17.19
C LYS A 220 -2.62 20.59 -17.32
N ALA A 221 -2.19 20.34 -18.57
CA ALA A 221 -0.78 20.06 -18.89
C ALA A 221 0.10 21.28 -18.64
#